data_51e018f0ed868af6ac08c9cdcc110bdb
#
_entry.id   51e018f0ed868af6ac08c9cdcc110bdb
#
_cell.length_a   1.000
_cell.length_b   1.000
_cell.length_c   1.000
_cell.angle_alpha   90.00
_cell.angle_beta   90.00
_cell.angle_gamma   90.00
#
_symmetry.space_group_name_H-M   'P 1'
#
loop_
_entity.id
_entity.type
_entity.pdbx_description
1 polymer ?
#
loop_
_entity_poly.entity_id
_entity_poly.type
_entity_poly.pdbx_seq_one_letter_code
_entity_poly.pdbx_strand_id
1 'polypeptide(L)'
;DQRMSRGLGDVYKRQIVDFTGMDIANASLLDEGTAAAEAMGLSHRLNKSDSNLVFVSENCHPQTIDVIQTRAEPMGLKVLVGNEDKVLEQLKEDIVCGVLQYPGTLGDIKDPSEAISKIHKKNGKAILVCDLLALSMLKTPRELGADIAVGSSQRFGIPMGYGGPH
;
A
#
# COMPACT_ATOMS: atom_id res chain seq x y z
N ASP A 1 23.70 3.67 -23.80
CA ASP A 1 23.40 3.54 -22.37
C ASP A 1 21.93 3.70 -22.00
N GLN A 2 21.12 4.48 -22.73
CA GLN A 2 19.68 4.55 -22.50
C GLN A 2 18.95 3.21 -22.77
N ARG A 3 19.47 2.35 -23.65
CA ARG A 3 18.90 1.01 -23.92
C ARG A 3 19.14 0.03 -22.77
N MET A 4 20.30 0.10 -22.11
CA MET A 4 20.60 -0.73 -20.94
C MET A 4 19.75 -0.31 -19.72
N SER A 5 19.59 1.01 -19.52
CA SER A 5 18.73 1.54 -18.45
C SER A 5 17.26 1.11 -18.60
N ARG A 6 16.74 1.07 -19.82
CA ARG A 6 15.39 0.56 -20.08
C ARG A 6 15.26 -0.94 -19.81
N GLY A 7 16.27 -1.74 -20.18
CA GLY A 7 16.30 -3.18 -19.91
C GLY A 7 16.30 -3.51 -18.41
N LEU A 8 17.09 -2.79 -17.61
CA LEU A 8 17.11 -2.95 -16.16
C LEU A 8 15.77 -2.57 -15.50
N GLY A 9 15.14 -1.48 -15.96
CA GLY A 9 13.82 -1.08 -15.51
C GLY A 9 12.75 -2.13 -15.79
N ASP A 10 12.80 -2.79 -16.92
CA ASP A 10 11.85 -3.85 -17.28
C ASP A 10 12.07 -5.12 -16.45
N VAL A 11 13.34 -5.50 -16.18
CA VAL A 11 13.66 -6.63 -15.29
C VAL A 11 13.14 -6.37 -13.88
N TYR A 12 13.40 -5.19 -13.33
CA TYR A 12 12.94 -4.80 -11.99
C TYR A 12 11.41 -4.83 -11.88
N LYS A 13 10.70 -4.28 -12.86
CA LYS A 13 9.23 -4.30 -12.85
C LYS A 13 8.66 -5.72 -12.90
N ARG A 14 9.28 -6.62 -13.66
CA ARG A 14 8.89 -8.04 -13.68
C ARG A 14 9.07 -8.68 -12.31
N GLN A 15 10.19 -8.42 -11.63
CA GLN A 15 10.41 -8.94 -10.28
C GLN A 15 9.32 -8.46 -9.30
N ILE A 16 8.94 -7.18 -9.34
CA ILE A 16 7.84 -6.66 -8.51
C ILE A 16 6.52 -7.35 -8.85
N VAL A 17 6.21 -7.53 -10.13
CA VAL A 17 5.00 -8.25 -10.56
C VAL A 17 5.02 -9.69 -10.06
N ASP A 18 6.15 -10.39 -10.20
CA ASP A 18 6.28 -11.79 -9.78
C ASP A 18 6.11 -11.94 -8.25
N PHE A 19 6.72 -11.05 -7.44
CA PHE A 19 6.59 -11.09 -5.99
C PHE A 19 5.21 -10.69 -5.47
N THR A 20 4.57 -9.74 -6.10
CA THR A 20 3.28 -9.22 -5.63
C THR A 20 2.08 -9.92 -6.26
N GLY A 21 2.28 -10.62 -7.38
CA GLY A 21 1.22 -11.17 -8.21
C GLY A 21 0.38 -10.12 -8.94
N MET A 22 0.72 -8.83 -8.82
CA MET A 22 -0.04 -7.75 -9.46
C MET A 22 0.20 -7.72 -10.97
N ASP A 23 -0.75 -7.22 -11.74
CA ASP A 23 -0.68 -7.22 -13.21
C ASP A 23 0.31 -6.20 -13.78
N ILE A 24 0.53 -5.09 -13.06
CA ILE A 24 1.33 -3.95 -13.53
C ILE A 24 2.19 -3.41 -12.39
N ALA A 25 3.46 -3.14 -12.66
CA ALA A 25 4.35 -2.37 -11.80
C ALA A 25 4.56 -0.96 -12.34
N ASN A 26 4.44 0.03 -11.46
CA ASN A 26 4.69 1.45 -11.76
C ASN A 26 6.21 1.76 -11.72
N ALA A 27 6.57 3.00 -12.03
CA ALA A 27 7.90 3.53 -11.76
C ALA A 27 8.15 3.66 -10.25
N SER A 28 9.43 3.62 -9.84
CA SER A 28 9.81 3.78 -8.44
C SER A 28 9.41 5.14 -7.88
N LEU A 29 8.98 5.14 -6.64
CA LEU A 29 8.72 6.33 -5.84
C LEU A 29 9.85 6.52 -4.80
N LEU A 30 9.81 7.60 -4.02
CA LEU A 30 10.89 7.94 -3.08
C LEU A 30 11.06 6.86 -2.00
N ASP A 31 9.97 6.56 -1.29
CA ASP A 31 9.93 5.61 -0.17
C ASP A 31 8.54 4.96 -0.02
N GLU A 32 8.41 4.05 0.95
CA GLU A 32 7.17 3.33 1.21
C GLU A 32 6.02 4.26 1.63
N GLY A 33 6.28 5.21 2.53
CA GLY A 33 5.26 6.16 2.99
C GLY A 33 4.74 7.03 1.84
N THR A 34 5.64 7.54 1.00
CA THR A 34 5.27 8.29 -0.21
C THR A 34 4.48 7.41 -1.18
N ALA A 35 4.90 6.16 -1.38
CA ALA A 35 4.19 5.23 -2.25
C ALA A 35 2.76 4.94 -1.75
N ALA A 36 2.57 4.78 -0.44
CA ALA A 36 1.25 4.60 0.16
C ALA A 36 0.37 5.84 -0.02
N ALA A 37 0.92 7.04 0.16
CA ALA A 37 0.20 8.30 -0.08
C ALA A 37 -0.16 8.51 -1.55
N GLU A 38 0.72 8.15 -2.48
CA GLU A 38 0.41 8.20 -3.93
C GLU A 38 -0.65 7.18 -4.32
N ALA A 39 -0.65 5.98 -3.71
CA ALA A 39 -1.70 4.98 -3.89
C ALA A 39 -3.06 5.49 -3.37
N MET A 40 -3.08 6.19 -2.23
CA MET A 40 -4.27 6.89 -1.74
C MET A 40 -4.76 7.93 -2.76
N GLY A 41 -3.85 8.78 -3.28
CA GLY A 41 -4.18 9.79 -4.29
C GLY A 41 -4.70 9.16 -5.60
N LEU A 42 -4.14 8.04 -6.02
CA LEU A 42 -4.64 7.27 -7.16
C LEU A 42 -6.06 6.76 -6.90
N SER A 43 -6.29 6.17 -5.73
CA SER A 43 -7.60 5.66 -5.31
C SER A 43 -8.64 6.78 -5.29
N HIS A 44 -8.28 7.97 -4.81
CA HIS A 44 -9.15 9.13 -4.80
C HIS A 44 -9.55 9.57 -6.23
N ARG A 45 -8.59 9.61 -7.16
CA ARG A 45 -8.89 9.94 -8.58
C ARG A 45 -9.77 8.91 -9.28
N LEU A 46 -9.70 7.65 -8.85
CA LEU A 46 -10.50 6.55 -9.39
C LEU A 46 -11.83 6.36 -8.65
N ASN A 47 -12.01 7.03 -7.51
CA ASN A 47 -13.21 6.90 -6.70
C ASN A 47 -14.43 7.42 -7.47
N LYS A 48 -15.50 6.62 -7.46
CA LYS A 48 -16.78 6.94 -8.09
C LYS A 48 -17.85 7.41 -7.10
N SER A 49 -17.54 7.32 -5.79
CA SER A 49 -18.41 7.82 -4.72
C SER A 49 -18.02 9.23 -4.32
N ASP A 50 -18.93 9.94 -3.67
CA ASP A 50 -18.65 11.27 -3.10
C ASP A 50 -17.89 11.21 -1.76
N SER A 51 -17.42 10.03 -1.39
CA SER A 51 -16.67 9.87 -0.13
C SER A 51 -15.31 10.56 -0.18
N ASN A 52 -14.96 11.20 0.93
CA ASN A 52 -13.63 11.75 1.19
C ASN A 52 -12.93 11.05 2.37
N LEU A 53 -13.43 9.89 2.79
CA LEU A 53 -12.90 9.15 3.94
C LEU A 53 -11.88 8.10 3.50
N VAL A 54 -10.72 8.11 4.14
CA VAL A 54 -9.63 7.15 3.97
C VAL A 54 -9.45 6.40 5.28
N PHE A 55 -9.50 5.08 5.24
CA PHE A 55 -9.16 4.24 6.38
C PHE A 55 -7.69 3.85 6.35
N VAL A 56 -7.00 3.93 7.49
CA VAL A 56 -5.62 3.47 7.65
C VAL A 56 -5.54 2.58 8.88
N SER A 57 -5.03 1.37 8.72
CA SER A 57 -4.81 0.47 9.86
C SER A 57 -3.79 1.04 10.83
N GLU A 58 -4.06 0.92 12.14
CA GLU A 58 -3.12 1.25 13.20
C GLU A 58 -1.84 0.40 13.19
N ASN A 59 -1.87 -0.73 12.47
CA ASN A 59 -0.73 -1.62 12.25
C ASN A 59 0.24 -1.13 11.15
N CYS A 60 -0.11 -0.06 10.43
CA CYS A 60 0.83 0.59 9.52
C CYS A 60 1.99 1.23 10.28
N HIS A 61 3.14 1.35 9.62
CA HIS A 61 4.27 2.06 10.22
C HIS A 61 3.89 3.52 10.54
N PRO A 62 4.30 4.06 11.70
CA PRO A 62 3.97 5.43 12.09
C PRO A 62 4.31 6.47 11.02
N GLN A 63 5.48 6.34 10.39
CA GLN A 63 5.92 7.24 9.32
C GLN A 63 4.96 7.19 8.11
N THR A 64 4.48 6.00 7.76
CA THR A 64 3.53 5.82 6.66
C THR A 64 2.20 6.50 6.98
N ILE A 65 1.71 6.37 8.22
CA ILE A 65 0.50 7.04 8.70
C ILE A 65 0.67 8.57 8.61
N ASP A 66 1.78 9.11 9.11
CA ASP A 66 2.06 10.55 9.12
C ASP A 66 2.13 11.14 7.70
N VAL A 67 2.78 10.43 6.76
CA VAL A 67 2.86 10.86 5.36
C VAL A 67 1.48 10.84 4.70
N ILE A 68 0.68 9.80 4.94
CA ILE A 68 -0.68 9.71 4.41
C ILE A 68 -1.53 10.88 4.94
N GLN A 69 -1.49 11.18 6.24
CA GLN A 69 -2.23 12.29 6.84
C GLN A 69 -1.82 13.63 6.23
N THR A 70 -0.51 13.87 6.14
CA THR A 70 0.05 15.10 5.54
C THR A 70 -0.39 15.32 4.10
N ARG A 71 -0.46 14.23 3.32
CA ARG A 71 -0.84 14.29 1.91
C ARG A 71 -2.36 14.31 1.70
N ALA A 72 -3.13 13.78 2.63
CA ALA A 72 -4.59 13.78 2.60
C ALA A 72 -5.18 15.18 2.84
N GLU A 73 -4.59 15.95 3.75
CA GLU A 73 -5.09 17.25 4.17
C GLU A 73 -5.33 18.23 3.00
N PRO A 74 -4.35 18.54 2.13
CA PRO A 74 -4.56 19.46 0.99
C PRO A 74 -5.52 18.91 -0.07
N MET A 75 -5.80 17.60 -0.05
CA MET A 75 -6.77 16.96 -0.94
C MET A 75 -8.19 16.98 -0.39
N GLY A 76 -8.40 17.50 0.82
CA GLY A 76 -9.70 17.50 1.50
C GLY A 76 -10.15 16.12 1.96
N LEU A 77 -9.23 15.16 2.05
CA LEU A 77 -9.50 13.81 2.52
C LEU A 77 -9.40 13.73 4.05
N LYS A 78 -10.28 12.96 4.66
CA LYS A 78 -10.30 12.66 6.09
C LYS A 78 -9.66 11.30 6.33
N VAL A 79 -8.64 11.23 7.19
CA VAL A 79 -7.96 9.98 7.53
C VAL A 79 -8.48 9.48 8.87
N LEU A 80 -9.01 8.26 8.86
CA LEU A 80 -9.45 7.53 10.06
C LEU A 80 -8.44 6.41 10.32
N VAL A 81 -7.67 6.56 11.40
CA VAL A 81 -6.71 5.53 11.84
C VAL A 81 -7.34 4.66 12.91
N GLY A 82 -7.18 3.36 12.82
CA GLY A 82 -7.67 2.45 13.85
C GLY A 82 -7.55 0.97 13.51
N ASN A 83 -8.11 0.16 14.41
CA ASN A 83 -8.12 -1.28 14.24
C ASN A 83 -9.07 -1.71 13.13
N GLU A 84 -8.56 -2.45 12.14
CA GLU A 84 -9.31 -2.84 10.95
C GLU A 84 -10.57 -3.66 11.27
N ASP A 85 -10.52 -4.54 12.28
CA ASP A 85 -11.66 -5.40 12.61
C ASP A 85 -12.80 -4.58 13.20
N LYS A 86 -12.48 -3.64 14.09
CA LYS A 86 -13.47 -2.82 14.81
C LYS A 86 -14.01 -1.69 13.94
N VAL A 87 -13.09 -0.93 13.32
CA VAL A 87 -13.47 0.28 12.58
C VAL A 87 -14.22 -0.06 11.31
N LEU A 88 -13.70 -1.00 10.50
CA LEU A 88 -14.35 -1.36 9.24
C LEU A 88 -15.73 -2.04 9.45
N GLU A 89 -15.95 -2.67 10.59
CA GLU A 89 -17.26 -3.27 10.90
C GLU A 89 -18.30 -2.21 11.30
N GLN A 90 -17.88 -1.21 12.08
CA GLN A 90 -18.78 -0.17 12.57
C GLN A 90 -19.04 0.96 11.57
N LEU A 91 -18.11 1.16 10.64
CA LEU A 91 -18.21 2.21 9.63
C LEU A 91 -19.39 1.93 8.69
N LYS A 92 -20.29 2.90 8.52
CA LYS A 92 -21.49 2.79 7.64
C LYS A 92 -21.30 3.50 6.31
N GLU A 93 -20.31 4.37 6.22
CA GLU A 93 -20.03 5.21 5.05
C GLU A 93 -19.13 4.49 4.05
N ASP A 94 -19.22 4.89 2.79
CA ASP A 94 -18.25 4.53 1.77
C ASP A 94 -16.88 5.13 2.10
N ILE A 95 -15.82 4.51 1.61
CA ILE A 95 -14.45 5.01 1.75
C ILE A 95 -13.76 5.13 0.40
N VAL A 96 -12.80 6.03 0.30
CA VAL A 96 -11.93 6.15 -0.89
C VAL A 96 -11.03 4.93 -1.02
N CYS A 97 -10.37 4.60 0.07
CA CYS A 97 -9.50 3.44 0.18
C CYS A 97 -9.28 3.03 1.63
N GLY A 98 -8.80 1.81 1.81
CA GLY A 98 -8.26 1.31 3.07
C GLY A 98 -6.80 0.91 2.89
N VAL A 99 -5.93 1.38 3.79
CA VAL A 99 -4.51 1.08 3.79
C VAL A 99 -4.21 0.08 4.91
N LEU A 100 -3.62 -1.04 4.55
CA LEU A 100 -3.27 -2.14 5.46
C LEU A 100 -1.78 -2.42 5.36
N GLN A 101 -1.16 -2.88 6.46
CA GLN A 101 0.26 -3.25 6.52
C GLN A 101 0.43 -4.78 6.62
N TYR A 102 1.39 -5.35 5.89
CA TYR A 102 1.61 -6.79 5.85
C TYR A 102 3.10 -7.14 5.62
N PRO A 103 3.82 -7.63 6.63
CA PRO A 103 3.46 -7.74 8.05
C PRO A 103 3.20 -6.39 8.72
N GLY A 104 2.52 -6.42 9.88
CA GLY A 104 2.27 -5.23 10.71
C GLY A 104 3.54 -4.63 11.32
N THR A 105 3.44 -3.41 11.86
CA THR A 105 4.60 -2.67 12.39
C THR A 105 5.28 -3.35 13.59
N LEU A 106 4.56 -4.19 14.32
CA LEU A 106 5.11 -4.99 15.42
C LEU A 106 5.57 -6.40 14.98
N GLY A 107 5.56 -6.67 13.66
CA GLY A 107 5.97 -7.96 13.10
C GLY A 107 4.86 -9.02 13.10
N ASP A 108 3.65 -8.66 13.43
CA ASP A 108 2.50 -9.55 13.37
C ASP A 108 2.12 -9.89 11.92
N ILE A 109 1.82 -11.17 11.71
CA ILE A 109 1.39 -11.69 10.41
C ILE A 109 -0.09 -12.09 10.54
N LYS A 110 -0.96 -11.19 10.12
CA LYS A 110 -2.40 -11.41 10.10
C LYS A 110 -2.86 -11.49 8.65
N ASP A 111 -3.71 -12.45 8.31
CA ASP A 111 -4.32 -12.54 6.96
C ASP A 111 -5.26 -11.34 6.75
N PRO A 112 -4.96 -10.41 5.83
CA PRO A 112 -5.76 -9.21 5.64
C PRO A 112 -6.99 -9.41 4.74
N SER A 113 -7.25 -10.62 4.25
CA SER A 113 -8.31 -10.89 3.26
C SER A 113 -9.69 -10.45 3.74
N GLU A 114 -10.01 -10.62 5.02
CA GLU A 114 -11.29 -10.19 5.58
C GLU A 114 -11.40 -8.65 5.61
N ALA A 115 -10.35 -7.97 6.03
CA ALA A 115 -10.29 -6.50 6.03
C ALA A 115 -10.42 -5.95 4.59
N ILE A 116 -9.72 -6.54 3.63
CA ILE A 116 -9.83 -6.21 2.20
C ILE A 116 -11.28 -6.38 1.71
N SER A 117 -11.92 -7.49 2.06
CA SER A 117 -13.32 -7.71 1.71
C SER A 117 -14.27 -6.65 2.32
N LYS A 118 -14.02 -6.22 3.57
CA LYS A 118 -14.79 -5.14 4.21
C LYS A 118 -14.55 -3.79 3.53
N ILE A 119 -13.32 -3.49 3.09
CA ILE A 119 -12.97 -2.28 2.32
C ILE A 119 -13.75 -2.27 0.99
N HIS A 120 -13.75 -3.37 0.25
CA HIS A 120 -14.48 -3.49 -1.02
C HIS A 120 -16.00 -3.33 -0.86
N LYS A 121 -16.58 -3.87 0.23
CA LYS A 121 -18.02 -3.69 0.54
C LYS A 121 -18.39 -2.22 0.78
N LYS A 122 -17.41 -1.35 1.05
CA LYS A 122 -17.57 0.10 1.22
C LYS A 122 -17.11 0.88 -0.01
N ASN A 123 -17.10 0.25 -1.17
CA ASN A 123 -16.68 0.81 -2.46
C ASN A 123 -15.24 1.35 -2.47
N GLY A 124 -14.44 1.04 -1.44
CA GLY A 124 -13.05 1.47 -1.31
C GLY A 124 -12.06 0.60 -2.06
N LYS A 125 -10.90 1.16 -2.39
CA LYS A 125 -9.75 0.42 -2.91
C LYS A 125 -8.88 -0.09 -1.77
N ALA A 126 -8.48 -1.36 -1.83
CA ALA A 126 -7.59 -1.97 -0.85
C ALA A 126 -6.14 -1.75 -1.25
N ILE A 127 -5.40 -0.99 -0.44
CA ILE A 127 -3.97 -0.74 -0.57
C ILE A 127 -3.25 -1.59 0.46
N LEU A 128 -2.35 -2.46 0.01
CA LEU A 128 -1.54 -3.29 0.89
C LEU A 128 -0.09 -2.79 0.87
N VAL A 129 0.38 -2.31 2.00
CA VAL A 129 1.78 -1.97 2.24
C VAL A 129 2.49 -3.23 2.69
N CYS A 130 3.47 -3.72 1.93
CA CYS A 130 4.02 -5.05 2.13
C CYS A 130 5.55 -5.08 2.08
N ASP A 131 6.14 -5.99 2.86
CA ASP A 131 7.56 -6.31 2.80
C ASP A 131 7.80 -7.35 1.69
N LEU A 132 8.50 -6.95 0.63
CA LEU A 132 8.80 -7.82 -0.51
C LEU A 132 9.54 -9.10 -0.12
N LEU A 133 10.41 -9.08 0.89
CA LEU A 133 11.11 -10.28 1.33
C LEU A 133 10.14 -11.24 2.03
N ALA A 134 9.20 -10.72 2.83
CA ALA A 134 8.18 -11.53 3.47
C ALA A 134 7.26 -12.22 2.44
N LEU A 135 6.99 -11.59 1.29
CA LEU A 135 6.18 -12.18 0.23
C LEU A 135 6.81 -13.44 -0.42
N SER A 136 8.11 -13.70 -0.19
CA SER A 136 8.72 -14.97 -0.60
C SER A 136 8.18 -16.18 0.20
N MET A 137 7.53 -15.94 1.33
CA MET A 137 7.00 -16.98 2.25
C MET A 137 5.49 -16.81 2.51
N LEU A 138 4.93 -15.65 2.22
CA LEU A 138 3.54 -15.31 2.53
C LEU A 138 2.71 -15.23 1.24
N LYS A 139 1.39 -15.21 1.39
CA LYS A 139 0.48 -14.97 0.25
C LYS A 139 0.76 -13.61 -0.38
N THR A 140 0.69 -13.58 -1.69
CA THR A 140 0.88 -12.34 -2.45
C THR A 140 -0.30 -11.36 -2.26
N PRO A 141 -0.08 -10.03 -2.42
CA PRO A 141 -1.16 -9.05 -2.44
C PRO A 141 -2.31 -9.41 -3.39
N ARG A 142 -2.00 -9.99 -4.55
CA ARG A 142 -3.00 -10.45 -5.52
C ARG A 142 -3.88 -11.55 -4.96
N GLU A 143 -3.28 -12.59 -4.35
CA GLU A 143 -4.02 -13.70 -3.74
C GLU A 143 -4.90 -13.24 -2.59
N LEU A 144 -4.48 -12.20 -1.87
CA LEU A 144 -5.22 -11.58 -0.78
C LEU A 144 -6.37 -10.66 -1.27
N GLY A 145 -6.37 -10.31 -2.56
CA GLY A 145 -7.39 -9.47 -3.18
C GLY A 145 -7.12 -7.97 -3.12
N ALA A 146 -5.89 -7.53 -2.84
CA ALA A 146 -5.53 -6.13 -2.86
C ALA A 146 -5.65 -5.52 -4.26
N ASP A 147 -6.09 -4.26 -4.35
CA ASP A 147 -6.14 -3.50 -5.61
C ASP A 147 -4.77 -2.88 -5.93
N ILE A 148 -4.04 -2.44 -4.91
CA ILE A 148 -2.75 -1.78 -5.04
C ILE A 148 -1.81 -2.37 -3.98
N ALA A 149 -0.58 -2.67 -4.39
CA ALA A 149 0.51 -3.06 -3.50
C ALA A 149 1.62 -2.00 -3.53
N VAL A 150 2.14 -1.64 -2.38
CA VAL A 150 3.30 -0.76 -2.22
C VAL A 150 4.29 -1.37 -1.24
N GLY A 151 5.56 -0.97 -1.33
CA GLY A 151 6.59 -1.47 -0.43
C GLY A 151 7.96 -0.93 -0.83
N SER A 152 8.98 -1.23 -0.02
CA SER A 152 10.35 -0.81 -0.32
C SER A 152 11.12 -1.88 -1.09
N SER A 153 11.80 -1.48 -2.16
CA SER A 153 12.74 -2.35 -2.89
C SER A 153 14.08 -2.56 -2.15
N GLN A 154 14.30 -1.90 -1.03
CA GLN A 154 15.46 -2.13 -0.16
C GLN A 154 15.61 -3.61 0.19
N ARG A 155 14.50 -4.31 0.33
CA ARG A 155 14.45 -5.72 0.71
C ARG A 155 15.11 -6.67 -0.30
N PHE A 156 15.47 -6.19 -1.48
CA PHE A 156 16.33 -6.90 -2.43
C PHE A 156 17.83 -6.88 -2.05
N GLY A 157 18.19 -6.37 -0.88
CA GLY A 157 19.56 -6.39 -0.36
C GLY A 157 20.34 -5.12 -0.62
N ILE A 158 19.68 -3.98 -0.81
CA ILE A 158 20.36 -2.70 -0.95
C ILE A 158 20.84 -2.23 0.42
N PRO A 159 22.17 -1.98 0.64
CA PRO A 159 22.69 -1.54 1.92
C PRO A 159 22.11 -0.19 2.33
N MET A 160 21.85 -0.02 3.63
CA MET A 160 21.48 1.28 4.19
C MET A 160 22.71 2.18 4.27
N GLY A 161 22.64 3.37 3.70
CA GLY A 161 23.72 4.36 3.70
C GLY A 161 23.93 5.02 2.34
N TYR A 162 24.71 6.08 2.31
CA TYR A 162 25.08 6.82 1.09
C TYR A 162 23.87 7.26 0.22
N GLY A 163 22.78 7.65 0.85
CA GLY A 163 21.52 7.94 0.15
C GLY A 163 20.78 6.70 -0.34
N GLY A 164 21.17 5.53 0.14
CA GLY A 164 20.44 4.29 -0.06
C GLY A 164 19.09 4.29 0.65
N PRO A 165 18.29 3.24 0.45
CA PRO A 165 16.88 3.24 0.83
C PRO A 165 16.70 3.35 2.34
N HIS A 166 15.55 3.79 2.71
CA HIS A 166 15.09 4.09 4.07
C HIS A 166 14.13 3.03 4.53
#